data_3ec518a4e252d7334f851116e9813e8c
#
_entry.id   3ec518a4e252d7334f851116e9813e8c
#
_cell.length_a   1.000
_cell.length_b   1.000
_cell.length_c   1.000
_cell.angle_alpha   90.00
_cell.angle_beta   90.00
_cell.angle_gamma   90.00
#
_symmetry.space_group_name_H-M   'P 1'
#
loop_
_entity.id
_entity.type
_entity.pdbx_description
1 polymer ?
#
loop_
_entity_poly.entity_id
_entity_poly.type
_entity_poly.pdbx_seq_one_letter_code
_entity_poly.pdbx_strand_id
1 'polypeptide(L)'
;LPIDPSKRLRPARNYALALAQRLSVPLIATYVSNPTKTGTVTASKEARLGLEALGKRQLDQFIEETTDVKVKPLLKSGKRRKVLAQLIDEGIADTLVLGPFRSVLTRLFTGSEVERILDSESSHAFVVRKEHPLPGSGSPALVVFDGPILPSKALKMLEEFSRKFKCDLELLHIGTEIFGGAEAIDKAVEQLR
;
A
#
# COMPACT_ATOMS: atom_id res chain seq x y z
N LEU A 1 -6.31 -0.79 -3.37
CA LEU A 1 -5.91 -2.20 -3.35
C LEU A 1 -5.89 -2.74 -4.79
N PRO A 2 -4.74 -3.11 -5.37
CA PRO A 2 -4.71 -3.82 -6.63
C PRO A 2 -5.20 -5.26 -6.45
N ILE A 3 -6.08 -5.70 -7.38
CA ILE A 3 -6.66 -7.04 -7.39
C ILE A 3 -6.07 -7.85 -8.54
N ASP A 4 -5.85 -9.12 -8.31
CA ASP A 4 -5.62 -10.14 -9.34
C ASP A 4 -6.15 -11.51 -8.85
N PRO A 5 -6.32 -12.49 -9.73
CA PRO A 5 -6.87 -13.80 -9.38
C PRO A 5 -5.96 -14.66 -8.49
N SER A 6 -4.81 -14.15 -8.08
CA SER A 6 -3.83 -14.90 -7.28
C SER A 6 -4.26 -15.04 -5.83
N LYS A 7 -4.33 -16.27 -5.32
CA LYS A 7 -4.54 -16.56 -3.89
C LYS A 7 -3.51 -15.88 -2.96
N ARG A 8 -2.37 -15.46 -3.51
CA ARG A 8 -1.31 -14.79 -2.75
C ARG A 8 -1.68 -13.39 -2.27
N LEU A 9 -2.67 -12.76 -2.90
CA LEU A 9 -3.17 -11.45 -2.48
C LEU A 9 -4.14 -11.52 -1.30
N ARG A 10 -4.57 -12.71 -0.89
CA ARG A 10 -5.51 -12.87 0.22
C ARG A 10 -5.11 -12.12 1.50
N PRO A 11 -3.86 -12.20 1.98
CA PRO A 11 -3.44 -11.44 3.15
C PRO A 11 -3.61 -9.92 2.98
N ALA A 12 -3.18 -9.37 1.85
CA ALA A 12 -3.32 -7.94 1.57
C ALA A 12 -4.79 -7.53 1.40
N ARG A 13 -5.61 -8.39 0.81
CA ARG A 13 -7.05 -8.20 0.70
C ARG A 13 -7.69 -8.09 2.09
N ASN A 14 -7.47 -9.07 2.95
CA ASN A 14 -8.02 -9.11 4.29
C ASN A 14 -7.57 -7.90 5.12
N TYR A 15 -6.28 -7.56 5.02
CA TYR A 15 -5.72 -6.38 5.67
C TYR A 15 -6.36 -5.08 5.17
N ALA A 16 -6.52 -4.92 3.85
CA ALA A 16 -7.12 -3.73 3.26
C ALA A 16 -8.58 -3.55 3.67
N LEU A 17 -9.35 -4.64 3.72
CA LEU A 17 -10.74 -4.60 4.19
C LEU A 17 -10.83 -4.21 5.66
N ALA A 18 -10.03 -4.83 6.52
CA ALA A 18 -9.97 -4.49 7.94
C ALA A 18 -9.52 -3.04 8.16
N LEU A 19 -8.53 -2.57 7.39
CA LEU A 19 -8.04 -1.20 7.42
C LEU A 19 -9.13 -0.20 7.03
N ALA A 20 -9.80 -0.45 5.90
CA ALA A 20 -10.89 0.41 5.40
C ALA A 20 -12.07 0.48 6.39
N GLN A 21 -12.44 -0.65 6.99
CA GLN A 21 -13.45 -0.72 8.02
C GLN A 21 -13.04 0.08 9.28
N ARG A 22 -11.81 -0.13 9.76
CA ARG A 22 -11.29 0.56 10.96
C ARG A 22 -11.22 2.07 10.78
N LEU A 23 -10.85 2.52 9.57
CA LEU A 23 -10.74 3.94 9.23
C LEU A 23 -12.07 4.55 8.77
N SER A 24 -13.11 3.73 8.55
CA SER A 24 -14.41 4.14 8.00
C SER A 24 -14.28 4.84 6.64
N VAL A 25 -13.38 4.35 5.79
CA VAL A 25 -13.12 4.87 4.45
C VAL A 25 -13.51 3.89 3.36
N PRO A 26 -13.86 4.34 2.16
CA PRO A 26 -14.11 3.43 1.03
C PRO A 26 -12.81 2.78 0.56
N LEU A 27 -12.91 1.51 0.13
CA LEU A 27 -11.82 0.77 -0.49
C LEU A 27 -11.92 0.84 -2.01
N ILE A 28 -10.89 1.34 -2.68
CA ILE A 28 -10.79 1.30 -4.15
C ILE A 28 -10.12 -0.01 -4.55
N ALA A 29 -10.90 -0.90 -5.13
CA ALA A 29 -10.45 -2.17 -5.68
C ALA A 29 -10.06 -1.97 -7.15
N THR A 30 -8.77 -2.09 -7.48
CA THR A 30 -8.26 -1.76 -8.81
C THR A 30 -7.78 -3.01 -9.54
N TYR A 31 -8.39 -3.34 -10.66
CA TYR A 31 -7.83 -4.32 -11.59
C TYR A 31 -7.11 -3.60 -12.73
N VAL A 32 -5.87 -3.99 -12.98
CA VAL A 32 -5.05 -3.41 -14.05
C VAL A 32 -4.76 -4.48 -15.09
N SER A 33 -5.41 -4.38 -16.25
CA SER A 33 -5.10 -5.20 -17.41
C SER A 33 -3.81 -4.72 -18.06
N ASN A 34 -2.87 -5.65 -18.32
CA ASN A 34 -1.63 -5.32 -19.01
C ASN A 34 -1.51 -6.12 -20.31
N PRO A 35 -2.01 -5.60 -21.43
CA PRO A 35 -2.00 -6.30 -22.70
C PRO A 35 -0.59 -6.56 -23.26
N THR A 36 0.42 -5.83 -22.80
CA THR A 36 1.81 -6.01 -23.29
C THR A 36 2.52 -7.22 -22.66
N LYS A 37 1.95 -7.85 -21.62
CA LYS A 37 2.54 -9.06 -21.00
C LYS A 37 2.24 -10.35 -21.75
N THR A 38 1.36 -10.34 -22.73
CA THR A 38 0.97 -11.54 -23.49
C THR A 38 1.92 -11.89 -24.64
N GLY A 39 3.12 -11.31 -24.69
CA GLY A 39 4.22 -11.77 -25.57
C GLY A 39 4.12 -11.33 -27.03
N THR A 40 3.06 -10.68 -27.45
CA THR A 40 2.92 -10.08 -28.79
C THR A 40 2.91 -8.59 -28.71
N VAL A 41 3.65 -7.94 -29.62
CA VAL A 41 3.86 -6.48 -29.66
C VAL A 41 2.56 -5.69 -29.84
N THR A 42 1.49 -6.35 -30.26
CA THR A 42 0.12 -5.82 -30.33
C THR A 42 -0.85 -6.90 -29.87
N ALA A 43 -1.38 -6.76 -28.64
CA ALA A 43 -2.52 -7.59 -28.24
C ALA A 43 -3.68 -7.31 -29.20
N SER A 44 -4.28 -8.37 -29.77
CA SER A 44 -5.47 -8.24 -30.62
C SER A 44 -6.61 -7.56 -29.84
N LYS A 45 -7.56 -7.01 -30.55
CA LYS A 45 -8.76 -6.39 -29.94
C LYS A 45 -9.50 -7.39 -29.05
N GLU A 46 -9.58 -8.63 -29.48
CA GLU A 46 -10.21 -9.74 -28.76
C GLU A 46 -9.48 -10.04 -27.45
N ALA A 47 -8.14 -10.06 -27.46
CA ALA A 47 -7.33 -10.29 -26.26
C ALA A 47 -7.53 -9.16 -25.22
N ARG A 48 -7.65 -7.92 -25.66
CA ARG A 48 -7.95 -6.77 -24.78
C ARG A 48 -9.33 -6.90 -24.15
N LEU A 49 -10.37 -7.20 -24.96
CA LEU A 49 -11.71 -7.40 -24.48
C LEU A 49 -11.80 -8.58 -23.49
N GLY A 50 -11.07 -9.67 -23.75
CA GLY A 50 -10.98 -10.81 -22.82
C GLY A 50 -10.36 -10.43 -21.48
N LEU A 51 -9.29 -9.62 -21.47
CA LEU A 51 -8.66 -9.14 -20.24
C LEU A 51 -9.56 -8.16 -19.47
N GLU A 52 -10.30 -7.32 -20.15
CA GLU A 52 -11.27 -6.41 -19.53
C GLU A 52 -12.45 -7.18 -18.92
N ALA A 53 -12.99 -8.15 -19.64
CA ALA A 53 -14.06 -9.02 -19.13
C ALA A 53 -13.61 -9.83 -17.91
N LEU A 54 -12.38 -10.34 -17.92
CA LEU A 54 -11.77 -11.00 -16.75
C LEU A 54 -11.67 -10.02 -15.58
N GLY A 55 -11.16 -8.82 -15.82
CA GLY A 55 -11.00 -7.80 -14.79
C GLY A 55 -12.32 -7.39 -14.16
N LYS A 56 -13.35 -7.19 -14.99
CA LYS A 56 -14.70 -6.90 -14.51
C LYS A 56 -15.23 -8.02 -13.61
N ARG A 57 -15.14 -9.26 -14.07
CA ARG A 57 -15.56 -10.43 -13.27
C ARG A 57 -14.86 -10.53 -11.93
N GLN A 58 -13.55 -10.26 -11.89
CA GLN A 58 -12.78 -10.27 -10.64
C GLN A 58 -13.20 -9.15 -9.68
N LEU A 59 -13.53 -7.98 -10.21
CA LEU A 59 -14.03 -6.86 -9.40
C LEU A 59 -15.45 -7.15 -8.88
N ASP A 60 -16.32 -7.66 -9.71
CA ASP A 60 -17.70 -8.02 -9.34
C ASP A 60 -17.67 -9.09 -8.24
N GLN A 61 -16.89 -10.15 -8.42
CA GLN A 61 -16.70 -11.18 -7.39
C GLN A 61 -16.16 -10.60 -6.07
N PHE A 62 -15.18 -9.69 -6.14
CA PHE A 62 -14.64 -9.05 -4.94
C PHE A 62 -15.71 -8.24 -4.19
N ILE A 63 -16.59 -7.54 -4.93
CA ILE A 63 -17.69 -6.77 -4.34
C ILE A 63 -18.71 -7.69 -3.69
N GLU A 64 -19.13 -8.75 -4.38
CA GLU A 64 -20.09 -9.74 -3.86
C GLU A 64 -19.61 -10.41 -2.56
N GLU A 65 -18.31 -10.69 -2.48
CA GLU A 65 -17.67 -11.27 -1.28
C GLU A 65 -17.41 -10.26 -0.16
N THR A 66 -17.74 -8.96 -0.36
CA THR A 66 -17.43 -7.89 0.59
C THR A 66 -18.70 -7.16 1.00
N THR A 67 -19.17 -7.37 2.24
CA THR A 67 -20.40 -6.78 2.76
C THR A 67 -20.20 -5.58 3.67
N ASP A 68 -19.08 -5.54 4.41
CA ASP A 68 -18.89 -4.60 5.53
C ASP A 68 -18.10 -3.32 5.15
N VAL A 69 -17.63 -3.23 3.91
CA VAL A 69 -16.82 -2.11 3.43
C VAL A 69 -17.37 -1.61 2.10
N LYS A 70 -17.52 -0.30 1.97
CA LYS A 70 -17.90 0.29 0.68
C LYS A 70 -16.76 0.15 -0.32
N VAL A 71 -16.91 -0.74 -1.28
CA VAL A 71 -15.94 -0.96 -2.36
C VAL A 71 -16.29 -0.14 -3.58
N LYS A 72 -15.30 0.57 -4.13
CA LYS A 72 -15.36 1.24 -5.44
C LYS A 72 -14.52 0.45 -6.43
N PRO A 73 -15.11 -0.20 -7.43
CA PRO A 73 -14.36 -0.93 -8.45
C PRO A 73 -13.70 0.04 -9.44
N LEU A 74 -12.48 -0.27 -9.82
CA LEU A 74 -11.74 0.49 -10.82
C LEU A 74 -11.02 -0.45 -11.79
N LEU A 75 -11.42 -0.42 -13.06
CA LEU A 75 -10.77 -1.14 -14.14
C LEU A 75 -9.90 -0.17 -14.94
N LYS A 76 -8.62 -0.46 -15.02
CA LYS A 76 -7.64 0.34 -15.78
C LYS A 76 -6.81 -0.57 -16.68
N SER A 77 -6.28 0.01 -17.76
CA SER A 77 -5.38 -0.69 -18.69
C SER A 77 -4.00 -0.03 -18.69
N GLY A 78 -2.94 -0.84 -18.70
CA GLY A 78 -1.58 -0.35 -18.74
C GLY A 78 -0.60 -1.08 -17.83
N LYS A 79 0.56 -0.47 -17.61
CA LYS A 79 1.55 -0.99 -16.65
C LYS A 79 1.06 -0.69 -15.24
N ARG A 80 0.83 -1.74 -14.42
CA ARG A 80 0.27 -1.64 -13.06
C ARG A 80 0.90 -0.51 -12.25
N ARG A 81 2.23 -0.40 -12.25
CA ARG A 81 2.96 0.64 -11.54
C ARG A 81 2.55 2.06 -11.97
N LYS A 82 2.51 2.33 -13.30
CA LYS A 82 2.12 3.64 -13.80
C LYS A 82 0.68 3.99 -13.40
N VAL A 83 -0.20 3.00 -13.49
CA VAL A 83 -1.61 3.19 -13.10
C VAL A 83 -1.73 3.50 -11.61
N LEU A 84 -1.02 2.76 -10.74
CA LEU A 84 -1.09 3.00 -9.29
C LEU A 84 -0.50 4.36 -8.90
N ALA A 85 0.63 4.76 -9.52
CA ALA A 85 1.19 6.09 -9.31
C ALA A 85 0.20 7.19 -9.74
N GLN A 86 -0.42 7.06 -10.92
CA GLN A 86 -1.43 8.00 -11.37
C GLN A 86 -2.62 8.15 -10.41
N LEU A 87 -3.08 7.05 -9.80
CA LEU A 87 -4.18 7.12 -8.82
C LEU A 87 -3.82 7.94 -7.58
N ILE A 88 -2.57 7.93 -7.18
CA ILE A 88 -2.05 8.77 -6.10
C ILE A 88 -1.91 10.22 -6.56
N ASP A 89 -1.25 10.44 -7.70
CA ASP A 89 -0.99 11.78 -8.25
C ASP A 89 -2.30 12.54 -8.54
N GLU A 90 -3.33 11.82 -8.99
CA GLU A 90 -4.69 12.35 -9.24
C GLU A 90 -5.52 12.53 -7.95
N GLY A 91 -4.98 12.16 -6.78
CA GLY A 91 -5.69 12.24 -5.50
C GLY A 91 -6.89 11.29 -5.38
N ILE A 92 -6.97 10.27 -6.25
CA ILE A 92 -8.03 9.26 -6.20
C ILE A 92 -7.85 8.34 -5.00
N ALA A 93 -6.60 8.08 -4.62
CA ALA A 93 -6.22 7.36 -3.43
C ALA A 93 -4.97 8.02 -2.80
N ASP A 94 -4.88 8.01 -1.48
CA ASP A 94 -3.74 8.48 -0.70
C ASP A 94 -2.95 7.31 -0.08
N THR A 95 -3.57 6.15 0.00
CA THR A 95 -3.02 4.98 0.66
C THR A 95 -3.10 3.75 -0.24
N LEU A 96 -1.99 3.04 -0.37
CA LEU A 96 -1.90 1.78 -1.10
C LEU A 96 -1.77 0.60 -0.13
N VAL A 97 -2.51 -0.48 -0.38
CA VAL A 97 -2.26 -1.76 0.28
C VAL A 97 -1.80 -2.76 -0.77
N LEU A 98 -0.57 -3.22 -0.63
CA LEU A 98 0.12 -4.05 -1.59
C LEU A 98 0.37 -5.44 -1.01
N GLY A 99 0.13 -6.47 -1.80
CA GLY A 99 0.46 -7.85 -1.45
C GLY A 99 1.81 -8.30 -2.03
N PRO A 100 2.23 -9.54 -1.73
CA PRO A 100 3.47 -10.11 -2.26
C PRO A 100 3.34 -10.41 -3.76
N PHE A 101 3.85 -9.54 -4.59
CA PHE A 101 3.96 -9.77 -6.04
C PHE A 101 5.25 -10.53 -6.35
N ARG A 102 5.16 -11.59 -7.16
CA ARG A 102 6.29 -12.50 -7.48
C ARG A 102 7.54 -11.80 -8.04
N SER A 103 7.39 -10.63 -8.64
CA SER A 103 8.50 -9.89 -9.25
C SER A 103 8.96 -8.66 -8.47
N VAL A 104 8.22 -8.27 -7.44
CA VAL A 104 8.43 -7.01 -6.73
C VAL A 104 9.23 -7.24 -5.46
N LEU A 105 9.10 -8.40 -4.80
CA LEU A 105 9.78 -8.66 -3.53
C LEU A 105 11.31 -8.79 -3.64
N THR A 106 11.83 -9.28 -4.75
CA THR A 106 13.29 -9.30 -5.01
C THR A 106 13.82 -7.96 -5.50
N ARG A 107 12.93 -7.05 -5.96
CA ARG A 107 13.29 -5.71 -6.44
C ARG A 107 12.83 -4.57 -5.54
N LEU A 108 11.92 -4.83 -4.59
CA LEU A 108 11.51 -3.85 -3.59
C LEU A 108 12.64 -3.44 -2.64
N PHE A 109 13.60 -4.35 -2.43
CA PHE A 109 14.83 -4.02 -1.71
C PHE A 109 15.94 -3.44 -2.61
N THR A 110 15.71 -3.37 -3.92
CA THR A 110 16.64 -2.78 -4.89
C THR A 110 16.08 -1.55 -5.59
N GLY A 111 15.23 -0.79 -4.93
CA GLY A 111 15.20 0.66 -5.13
C GLY A 111 14.49 1.25 -6.34
N SER A 112 13.52 0.63 -7.04
CA SER A 112 13.04 1.41 -8.20
C SER A 112 11.53 1.49 -8.44
N GLU A 113 10.70 0.68 -7.82
CA GLU A 113 9.27 0.70 -8.15
C GLU A 113 8.35 1.17 -7.03
N VAL A 114 8.61 0.78 -5.79
CA VAL A 114 7.87 1.29 -4.64
C VAL A 114 8.39 2.66 -4.24
N GLU A 115 9.69 2.88 -4.31
CA GLU A 115 10.29 4.19 -4.08
C GLU A 115 9.63 5.28 -4.93
N ARG A 116 9.44 5.07 -6.23
CA ARG A 116 8.77 6.07 -7.10
C ARG A 116 7.27 6.24 -6.83
N ILE A 117 6.60 5.24 -6.26
CA ILE A 117 5.21 5.39 -5.79
C ILE A 117 5.22 6.12 -4.45
N LEU A 118 6.24 5.89 -3.63
CA LEU A 118 6.43 6.52 -2.33
C LEU A 118 7.14 7.87 -2.41
N ASP A 119 7.85 8.17 -3.50
CA ASP A 119 8.48 9.47 -3.76
C ASP A 119 7.48 10.61 -3.96
N SER A 120 6.20 10.29 -4.22
CA SER A 120 5.17 11.32 -4.14
C SER A 120 4.95 11.67 -2.67
N GLU A 121 5.12 12.92 -2.32
CA GLU A 121 4.94 13.44 -0.93
C GLU A 121 3.58 13.11 -0.31
N SER A 122 2.66 12.53 -1.08
CA SER A 122 1.27 12.32 -0.71
C SER A 122 0.87 10.86 -0.47
N SER A 123 1.77 9.89 -0.64
CA SER A 123 1.37 8.48 -0.61
C SER A 123 1.86 7.71 0.62
N HIS A 124 1.00 6.82 1.10
CA HIS A 124 1.33 5.83 2.11
C HIS A 124 1.18 4.44 1.50
N ALA A 125 2.03 3.50 1.88
CA ALA A 125 1.91 2.13 1.43
C ALA A 125 2.03 1.12 2.57
N PHE A 126 1.06 0.21 2.64
CA PHE A 126 1.13 -0.99 3.46
C PHE A 126 1.56 -2.17 2.59
N VAL A 127 2.67 -2.79 2.93
CA VAL A 127 3.17 -3.98 2.23
C VAL A 127 2.88 -5.20 3.09
N VAL A 128 1.84 -5.95 2.73
CA VAL A 128 1.36 -7.11 3.50
C VAL A 128 1.90 -8.40 2.90
N ARG A 129 2.82 -9.04 3.59
CA ARG A 129 3.50 -10.27 3.11
C ARG A 129 2.79 -11.56 3.47
N LYS A 130 2.15 -11.59 4.64
CA LYS A 130 1.44 -12.75 5.19
C LYS A 130 0.22 -12.28 5.97
N GLU A 131 -0.63 -13.21 6.34
CA GLU A 131 -1.74 -12.90 7.26
C GLU A 131 -1.19 -12.28 8.53
N HIS A 132 -1.71 -11.12 8.85
CA HIS A 132 -1.39 -10.38 10.06
C HIS A 132 -2.61 -9.56 10.46
N PRO A 133 -3.03 -9.56 11.71
CA PRO A 133 -4.09 -8.67 12.18
C PRO A 133 -3.63 -7.21 12.08
N LEU A 134 -4.59 -6.29 12.04
CA LEU A 134 -4.27 -4.89 12.25
C LEU A 134 -3.67 -4.68 13.64
N PRO A 135 -2.77 -3.71 13.80
CA PRO A 135 -2.30 -3.31 15.11
C PRO A 135 -3.46 -2.99 16.06
N GLY A 136 -3.28 -3.23 17.32
CA GLY A 136 -4.26 -2.96 18.37
C GLY A 136 -3.56 -2.75 19.71
N SER A 137 -4.33 -2.54 20.77
CA SER A 137 -3.79 -2.38 22.12
C SER A 137 -2.82 -3.52 22.48
N GLY A 138 -1.60 -3.17 22.88
CA GLY A 138 -0.54 -4.11 23.20
C GLY A 138 0.25 -4.68 22.02
N SER A 139 0.02 -4.17 20.80
CA SER A 139 0.84 -4.52 19.63
C SER A 139 1.65 -3.29 19.24
N PRO A 140 2.95 -3.23 19.53
CA PRO A 140 3.78 -2.09 19.15
C PRO A 140 3.94 -2.00 17.63
N ALA A 141 4.02 -0.77 17.12
CA ALA A 141 4.42 -0.49 15.75
C ALA A 141 5.85 0.03 15.75
N LEU A 142 6.75 -0.69 15.08
CA LEU A 142 8.15 -0.27 14.95
C LEU A 142 8.27 0.80 13.87
N VAL A 143 8.71 1.97 14.24
CA VAL A 143 9.03 3.09 13.36
C VAL A 143 10.53 3.09 13.10
N VAL A 144 10.91 2.87 11.84
CA VAL A 144 12.32 2.86 11.44
C VAL A 144 12.61 4.12 10.62
N PHE A 145 13.64 4.87 10.99
CA PHE A 145 14.07 6.06 10.27
C PHE A 145 15.59 6.23 10.29
N ASP A 146 16.14 6.93 9.31
CA ASP A 146 17.57 7.13 9.09
C ASP A 146 18.02 8.60 9.05
N GLY A 147 17.06 9.53 9.14
CA GLY A 147 17.34 10.96 9.16
C GLY A 147 17.54 11.55 10.56
N PRO A 148 18.02 12.79 10.67
CA PRO A 148 18.23 13.48 11.96
C PRO A 148 16.92 13.84 12.67
N ILE A 149 15.80 13.88 11.92
CA ILE A 149 14.46 14.17 12.41
C ILE A 149 13.42 13.40 11.59
N LEU A 150 12.27 13.14 12.18
CA LEU A 150 11.12 12.61 11.44
C LEU A 150 10.44 13.74 10.64
N PRO A 151 10.14 13.54 9.34
CA PRO A 151 9.40 14.52 8.57
C PRO A 151 8.03 14.81 9.19
N SER A 152 7.60 16.08 9.19
CA SER A 152 6.33 16.50 9.81
C SER A 152 5.12 15.70 9.31
N LYS A 153 5.16 15.23 8.08
CA LYS A 153 4.12 14.39 7.51
C LYS A 153 4.12 12.98 8.09
N ALA A 154 5.30 12.39 8.29
CA ALA A 154 5.45 11.10 8.96
C ALA A 154 4.94 11.17 10.39
N LEU A 155 5.26 12.25 11.11
CA LEU A 155 4.76 12.48 12.47
C LEU A 155 3.24 12.50 12.53
N LYS A 156 2.57 13.31 11.71
CA LYS A 156 1.09 13.35 11.65
C LYS A 156 0.49 11.98 11.36
N MET A 157 1.08 11.25 10.43
CA MET A 157 0.63 9.89 10.11
C MET A 157 0.79 8.94 11.31
N LEU A 158 1.93 9.00 12.00
CA LEU A 158 2.22 8.16 13.16
C LEU A 158 1.28 8.47 14.34
N GLU A 159 1.02 9.75 14.61
CA GLU A 159 0.04 10.18 15.62
C GLU A 159 -1.36 9.64 15.30
N GLU A 160 -1.82 9.83 14.05
CA GLU A 160 -3.13 9.31 13.64
C GLU A 160 -3.19 7.79 13.70
N PHE A 161 -2.12 7.12 13.28
CA PHE A 161 -2.01 5.67 13.31
C PHE A 161 -2.07 5.16 14.75
N SER A 162 -1.21 5.65 15.65
CA SER A 162 -1.20 5.27 17.05
C SER A 162 -2.55 5.48 17.70
N ARG A 163 -3.17 6.65 17.49
CA ARG A 163 -4.49 6.99 18.04
C ARG A 163 -5.60 6.07 17.53
N LYS A 164 -5.67 5.82 16.20
CA LYS A 164 -6.74 5.02 15.58
C LYS A 164 -6.60 3.54 15.89
N PHE A 165 -5.39 3.03 15.98
CA PHE A 165 -5.10 1.62 16.25
C PHE A 165 -4.85 1.33 17.74
N LYS A 166 -4.71 2.37 18.57
CA LYS A 166 -4.37 2.25 20.00
C LYS A 166 -3.14 1.36 20.21
N CYS A 167 -2.11 1.59 19.40
CA CYS A 167 -0.86 0.88 19.47
C CYS A 167 0.27 1.80 19.93
N ASP A 168 1.22 1.24 20.66
CA ASP A 168 2.43 1.93 21.06
C ASP A 168 3.38 2.05 19.86
N LEU A 169 4.18 3.11 19.83
CA LEU A 169 5.20 3.32 18.81
C LEU A 169 6.57 3.03 19.43
N GLU A 170 7.30 2.11 18.82
CA GLU A 170 8.70 1.87 19.13
C GLU A 170 9.57 2.51 18.05
N LEU A 171 10.52 3.37 18.43
CA LEU A 171 11.37 4.09 17.50
C LEU A 171 12.72 3.37 17.36
N LEU A 172 13.13 3.15 16.12
CA LEU A 172 14.45 2.64 15.75
C LEU A 172 15.10 3.59 14.77
N HIS A 173 16.19 4.21 15.20
CA HIS A 173 17.04 5.01 14.33
C HIS A 173 18.13 4.14 13.72
N ILE A 174 18.28 4.18 12.39
CA ILE A 174 19.39 3.57 11.66
C ILE A 174 20.29 4.71 11.18
N GLY A 175 21.32 5.01 11.96
CA GLY A 175 22.26 6.10 11.66
C GLY A 175 23.67 5.60 11.47
N THR A 176 24.46 6.37 10.73
CA THR A 176 25.91 6.31 10.76
C THR A 176 26.41 7.12 11.97
N GLU A 177 27.61 6.86 12.45
CA GLU A 177 28.24 7.57 13.60
C GLU A 177 28.23 9.12 13.46
N ILE A 178 27.99 9.64 12.25
CA ILE A 178 27.95 11.08 11.93
C ILE A 178 26.67 11.76 12.46
N PHE A 179 25.56 11.01 12.59
CA PHE A 179 24.32 11.54 13.14
C PHE A 179 24.06 10.84 14.48
N GLY A 180 24.36 11.49 15.59
CA GLY A 180 24.17 10.96 16.95
C GLY A 180 22.80 10.30 17.11
N GLY A 181 22.74 8.97 17.04
CA GLY A 181 21.51 8.20 17.01
C GLY A 181 20.60 8.44 18.21
N ALA A 182 21.19 8.63 19.39
CA ALA A 182 20.46 8.97 20.63
C ALA A 182 19.75 10.34 20.51
N GLU A 183 20.44 11.34 20.01
CA GLU A 183 19.87 12.69 19.82
C GLU A 183 18.73 12.73 18.81
N ALA A 184 18.81 11.92 17.74
CA ALA A 184 17.74 11.80 16.76
C ALA A 184 16.50 11.12 17.35
N ILE A 185 16.67 10.11 18.20
CA ILE A 185 15.58 9.45 18.93
C ILE A 185 14.93 10.43 19.91
N ASP A 186 15.72 11.16 20.71
CA ASP A 186 15.20 12.13 21.68
C ASP A 186 14.37 13.21 20.98
N LYS A 187 14.87 13.77 19.88
CA LYS A 187 14.10 14.72 19.04
C LYS A 187 12.81 14.12 18.49
N ALA A 188 12.84 12.89 18.00
CA ALA A 188 11.65 12.22 17.50
C ALA A 188 10.62 11.97 18.62
N VAL A 189 11.06 11.63 19.82
CA VAL A 189 10.19 11.46 21.00
C VAL A 189 9.56 12.80 21.40
N GLU A 190 10.33 13.89 21.39
CA GLU A 190 9.80 15.24 21.67
C GLU A 190 8.75 15.67 20.65
N GLN A 191 8.94 15.32 19.37
CA GLN A 191 8.01 15.64 18.30
C GLN A 191 6.68 14.85 18.38
N LEU A 192 6.69 13.67 19.02
CA LEU A 192 5.52 12.77 19.15
C LEU A 192 4.76 12.95 20.48
N ARG A 193 5.22 13.82 21.37
CA ARG A 193 4.55 14.20 22.63
C ARG A 193 3.55 15.33 22.42
#